data_c361e5eb6af21d3481733bbdd7db262f
#
_entry.id   c361e5eb6af21d3481733bbdd7db262f
#
_cell.length_a   1.000
_cell.length_b   1.000
_cell.length_c   1.000
_cell.angle_alpha   90.00
_cell.angle_beta   90.00
_cell.angle_gamma   90.00
#
_symmetry.space_group_name_H-M   'P 1'
#
loop_
_entity.id
_entity.type
_entity.pdbx_description
1 polymer ?
#
loop_
_entity_poly.entity_id
_entity_poly.type
_entity_poly.pdbx_seq_one_letter_code
_entity_poly.pdbx_strand_id
1 'polypeptide(L)'
;MRIHDDRDRALDFPSPPQRVVSLVPSDTLNVTAIGCRAALVGRTDYCELPEDVVQSVPSVGGTKNPRVDVISDLSPDLVLANQEENTRSDLEELAKRGLRVYIAFPKRVAAGLAHLAKLARIFGVAADSAVKEVVERGYDALRAAEASRAAAKPLRTFCPIWMNPLMTIHGDTFVSDMLDLCGAQNVFSDRMRRYPLAADIGRAVALPPERVGDRDVRYPRVTTDEVVLRAPELIVLPDEPYAFQDDDVVFFRDLDTPAGRRGAVERTSGKDVTWYGARSVDAIACLRALVGRHAGPSS
;
A
#
# COMPACT_ATOMS: atom_id res chain seq x y z
N MET A 1 -10.72 16.56 -20.30
CA MET A 1 -10.56 15.10 -20.25
C MET A 1 -11.45 14.59 -19.13
N ARG A 2 -12.15 13.45 -19.32
CA ARG A 2 -12.91 12.77 -18.26
C ARG A 2 -12.19 11.51 -17.82
N ILE A 3 -12.04 11.33 -16.51
CA ILE A 3 -11.38 10.19 -15.88
C ILE A 3 -12.29 9.64 -14.78
N HIS A 4 -12.33 8.32 -14.62
CA HIS A 4 -12.98 7.67 -13.47
C HIS A 4 -11.93 7.35 -12.41
N ASP A 5 -12.27 7.66 -11.16
CA ASP A 5 -11.48 7.20 -10.00
C ASP A 5 -11.80 5.72 -9.68
N ASP A 6 -11.15 5.17 -8.66
CA ASP A 6 -11.33 3.75 -8.32
C ASP A 6 -12.63 3.47 -7.53
N ARG A 7 -13.48 4.49 -7.33
CA ARG A 7 -14.88 4.40 -6.89
C ARG A 7 -15.87 4.62 -8.04
N ASP A 8 -15.39 4.54 -9.29
CA ASP A 8 -16.17 4.75 -10.52
C ASP A 8 -16.85 6.13 -10.61
N ARG A 9 -16.32 7.14 -9.92
CA ARG A 9 -16.80 8.51 -10.00
C ARG A 9 -16.09 9.23 -11.15
N ALA A 10 -16.89 9.84 -12.02
CA ALA A 10 -16.38 10.64 -13.13
C ALA A 10 -15.87 12.00 -12.62
N LEU A 11 -14.64 12.34 -12.99
CA LEU A 11 -13.98 13.60 -12.72
C LEU A 11 -13.60 14.26 -14.04
N ASP A 12 -14.03 15.51 -14.22
CA ASP A 12 -13.73 16.30 -15.43
C ASP A 12 -12.52 17.20 -15.19
N PHE A 13 -11.53 17.09 -16.07
CA PHE A 13 -10.32 17.91 -16.10
C PHE A 13 -10.32 18.77 -17.36
N PRO A 14 -10.76 20.04 -17.30
CA PRO A 14 -10.70 20.96 -18.44
C PRO A 14 -9.27 21.31 -18.83
N SER A 15 -8.35 21.33 -17.87
CA SER A 15 -6.90 21.53 -18.00
C SER A 15 -6.16 20.65 -17.01
N PRO A 16 -4.85 20.41 -17.20
CA PRO A 16 -4.00 19.78 -16.20
C PRO A 16 -4.04 20.53 -14.86
N PRO A 17 -4.09 19.82 -13.71
CA PRO A 17 -4.12 20.46 -12.40
C PRO A 17 -2.80 21.19 -12.12
N GLN A 18 -2.91 22.38 -11.50
CA GLN A 18 -1.79 23.24 -11.15
C GLN A 18 -1.61 23.39 -9.64
N ARG A 19 -2.64 23.06 -8.86
CA ARG A 19 -2.65 23.16 -7.40
C ARG A 19 -3.18 21.87 -6.80
N VAL A 20 -2.28 21.01 -6.37
CA VAL A 20 -2.60 19.66 -5.92
C VAL A 20 -2.29 19.50 -4.45
N VAL A 21 -3.25 19.02 -3.69
CA VAL A 21 -3.02 18.50 -2.33
C VAL A 21 -2.98 16.98 -2.39
N SER A 22 -1.89 16.39 -1.89
CA SER A 22 -1.76 14.94 -1.78
C SER A 22 -2.01 14.50 -0.33
N LEU A 23 -3.04 13.69 -0.13
CA LEU A 23 -3.38 13.09 1.16
C LEU A 23 -2.76 11.69 1.35
N VAL A 24 -1.85 11.30 0.44
CA VAL A 24 -1.25 9.96 0.41
C VAL A 24 0.23 10.05 0.09
N PRO A 25 1.12 9.46 0.91
CA PRO A 25 2.56 9.48 0.67
C PRO A 25 2.97 8.92 -0.70
N SER A 26 2.40 7.80 -1.13
CA SER A 26 2.68 7.20 -2.44
C SER A 26 2.30 8.13 -3.60
N ASP A 27 1.21 8.90 -3.49
CA ASP A 27 0.83 9.84 -4.54
C ASP A 27 1.69 11.12 -4.55
N THR A 28 2.19 11.56 -3.40
CA THR A 28 3.22 12.60 -3.36
C THR A 28 4.46 12.18 -4.16
N LEU A 29 4.91 10.93 -3.97
CA LEU A 29 6.02 10.36 -4.73
C LEU A 29 5.66 10.20 -6.22
N ASN A 30 4.46 9.71 -6.54
CA ASN A 30 3.99 9.52 -7.92
C ASN A 30 3.97 10.83 -8.71
N VAL A 31 3.40 11.91 -8.13
CA VAL A 31 3.35 13.25 -8.75
C VAL A 31 4.76 13.79 -8.99
N THR A 32 5.68 13.54 -8.07
CA THR A 32 7.08 13.92 -8.23
C THR A 32 7.78 13.11 -9.32
N ALA A 33 7.57 11.79 -9.34
CA ALA A 33 8.19 10.89 -10.30
C ALA A 33 7.80 11.19 -11.76
N ILE A 34 6.58 11.71 -11.99
CA ILE A 34 6.14 12.19 -13.32
C ILE A 34 6.52 13.65 -13.61
N GLY A 35 7.40 14.26 -12.78
CA GLY A 35 7.91 15.62 -13.01
C GLY A 35 6.96 16.76 -12.61
N CYS A 36 5.83 16.46 -11.95
CA CYS A 36 4.78 17.45 -11.64
C CYS A 36 4.84 18.01 -10.20
N ARG A 37 6.01 17.92 -9.53
CA ARG A 37 6.20 18.38 -8.15
C ARG A 37 5.79 19.85 -7.91
N ALA A 38 5.96 20.71 -8.90
CA ALA A 38 5.61 22.13 -8.80
C ALA A 38 4.10 22.38 -8.59
N ALA A 39 3.26 21.42 -8.94
CA ALA A 39 1.82 21.48 -8.69
C ALA A 39 1.45 21.15 -7.23
N LEU A 40 2.33 20.52 -6.44
CA LEU A 40 2.05 20.18 -5.05
C LEU A 40 2.03 21.46 -4.17
N VAL A 41 0.86 21.74 -3.59
CA VAL A 41 0.64 22.88 -2.67
C VAL A 41 0.35 22.43 -1.24
N GLY A 42 0.15 21.12 -1.02
CA GLY A 42 -0.06 20.54 0.31
C GLY A 42 0.19 19.03 0.30
N ARG A 43 0.68 18.49 1.43
CA ARG A 43 0.96 17.08 1.66
C ARG A 43 0.60 16.68 3.08
N THR A 44 0.54 15.38 3.38
CA THR A 44 0.34 14.91 4.76
C THR A 44 1.65 14.88 5.56
N ASP A 45 1.54 14.78 6.90
CA ASP A 45 2.68 14.60 7.81
C ASP A 45 3.50 13.33 7.49
N TYR A 46 2.87 12.32 6.91
CA TYR A 46 3.47 11.03 6.57
C TYR A 46 4.17 11.00 5.19
N CYS A 47 4.13 12.09 4.43
CA CYS A 47 4.88 12.22 3.19
C CYS A 47 6.35 12.49 3.52
N GLU A 48 7.18 11.45 3.52
CA GLU A 48 8.61 11.53 3.86
C GLU A 48 9.51 11.64 2.62
N LEU A 49 8.99 11.28 1.45
CA LEU A 49 9.73 11.27 0.19
C LEU A 49 8.96 11.99 -0.94
N PRO A 50 9.66 12.64 -1.88
CA PRO A 50 11.10 12.97 -1.82
C PRO A 50 11.37 14.05 -0.77
N GLU A 51 12.56 14.04 -0.18
CA GLU A 51 12.92 14.92 0.93
C GLU A 51 12.79 16.41 0.60
N ASP A 52 13.18 16.81 -0.61
CA ASP A 52 13.09 18.20 -1.07
C ASP A 52 11.64 18.70 -1.24
N VAL A 53 10.69 17.80 -1.57
CA VAL A 53 9.25 18.10 -1.56
C VAL A 53 8.75 18.23 -0.13
N VAL A 54 9.17 17.34 0.75
CA VAL A 54 8.77 17.38 2.17
C VAL A 54 9.20 18.69 2.82
N GLN A 55 10.39 19.20 2.50
CA GLN A 55 10.90 20.47 3.03
C GLN A 55 10.19 21.71 2.46
N SER A 56 9.70 21.65 1.24
CA SER A 56 9.16 22.80 0.51
C SER A 56 7.63 22.89 0.48
N VAL A 57 6.92 21.76 0.62
CA VAL A 57 5.45 21.70 0.55
C VAL A 57 4.86 21.60 1.95
N PRO A 58 3.95 22.51 2.35
CA PRO A 58 3.39 22.54 3.69
C PRO A 58 2.56 21.28 3.99
N SER A 59 2.58 20.85 5.26
CA SER A 59 1.70 19.79 5.74
C SER A 59 0.28 20.28 5.94
N VAL A 60 -0.68 19.44 5.56
CA VAL A 60 -2.11 19.62 5.80
C VAL A 60 -2.67 18.67 6.87
N GLY A 61 -1.81 18.06 7.70
CA GLY A 61 -2.17 17.11 8.76
C GLY A 61 -1.95 15.65 8.36
N GLY A 62 -2.49 14.73 9.13
CA GLY A 62 -2.32 13.29 8.91
C GLY A 62 -3.27 12.71 7.84
N THR A 63 -3.02 11.47 7.42
CA THR A 63 -3.88 10.77 6.45
C THR A 63 -5.28 10.51 6.99
N LYS A 64 -5.41 10.20 8.30
CA LYS A 64 -6.70 9.92 8.97
C LYS A 64 -7.34 11.14 9.64
N ASN A 65 -6.62 12.25 9.71
CA ASN A 65 -7.07 13.50 10.35
C ASN A 65 -6.51 14.72 9.60
N PRO A 66 -6.81 14.87 8.29
CA PRO A 66 -6.39 16.02 7.52
C PRO A 66 -7.10 17.28 8.01
N ARG A 67 -6.40 18.42 7.94
CA ARG A 67 -6.98 19.72 8.28
C ARG A 67 -7.76 20.26 7.09
N VAL A 68 -9.05 19.90 7.02
CA VAL A 68 -9.93 20.20 5.88
C VAL A 68 -10.00 21.71 5.58
N ASP A 69 -9.99 22.57 6.60
CA ASP A 69 -9.99 24.03 6.42
C ASP A 69 -8.69 24.51 5.75
N VAL A 70 -7.53 24.01 6.22
CA VAL A 70 -6.23 24.33 5.61
C VAL A 70 -6.17 23.87 4.14
N ILE A 71 -6.72 22.69 3.84
CA ILE A 71 -6.81 22.20 2.46
C ILE A 71 -7.67 23.14 1.60
N SER A 72 -8.82 23.58 2.13
CA SER A 72 -9.72 24.51 1.42
C SER A 72 -9.06 25.87 1.17
N ASP A 73 -8.32 26.40 2.15
CA ASP A 73 -7.60 27.68 2.05
C ASP A 73 -6.49 27.64 0.98
N LEU A 74 -5.87 26.48 0.76
CA LEU A 74 -4.92 26.26 -0.33
C LEU A 74 -5.57 26.33 -1.71
N SER A 75 -6.90 26.31 -1.78
CA SER A 75 -7.67 26.37 -3.03
C SER A 75 -7.14 25.38 -4.09
N PRO A 76 -7.03 24.06 -3.79
CA PRO A 76 -6.53 23.10 -4.75
C PRO A 76 -7.54 22.84 -5.87
N ASP A 77 -7.04 22.64 -7.07
CA ASP A 77 -7.85 22.18 -8.21
C ASP A 77 -7.95 20.66 -8.29
N LEU A 78 -7.13 19.95 -7.48
CA LEU A 78 -7.18 18.51 -7.30
C LEU A 78 -6.71 18.11 -5.89
N VAL A 79 -7.44 17.20 -5.25
CA VAL A 79 -7.03 16.48 -4.04
C VAL A 79 -6.86 15.01 -4.40
N LEU A 80 -5.65 14.48 -4.20
CA LEU A 80 -5.33 13.05 -4.35
C LEU A 80 -5.54 12.35 -3.01
N ALA A 81 -6.31 11.28 -3.01
CA ALA A 81 -6.69 10.52 -1.83
C ALA A 81 -6.70 9.01 -2.10
N ASN A 82 -6.64 8.20 -1.04
CA ASN A 82 -6.72 6.75 -1.11
C ASN A 82 -7.83 6.25 -0.19
N GLN A 83 -8.56 5.24 -0.63
CA GLN A 83 -9.69 4.67 0.12
C GLN A 83 -9.28 4.05 1.46
N GLU A 84 -8.07 3.51 1.58
CA GLU A 84 -7.57 2.89 2.81
C GLU A 84 -6.93 3.91 3.75
N GLU A 85 -6.24 4.90 3.18
CA GLU A 85 -5.48 5.89 3.94
C GLU A 85 -6.34 6.99 4.54
N ASN A 86 -7.39 7.41 3.83
CA ASN A 86 -8.19 8.55 4.22
C ASN A 86 -9.55 8.14 4.78
N THR A 87 -10.12 8.96 5.67
CA THR A 87 -11.46 8.69 6.20
C THR A 87 -12.52 9.12 5.18
N ARG A 88 -13.59 8.33 5.10
CA ARG A 88 -14.70 8.63 4.21
C ARG A 88 -15.33 10.00 4.52
N SER A 89 -15.49 10.33 5.80
CA SER A 89 -16.09 11.61 6.24
C SER A 89 -15.30 12.82 5.75
N ASP A 90 -13.97 12.78 5.83
CA ASP A 90 -13.14 13.90 5.40
C ASP A 90 -13.18 14.08 3.88
N LEU A 91 -13.16 12.96 3.13
CA LEU A 91 -13.27 13.02 1.67
C LEU A 91 -14.64 13.54 1.20
N GLU A 92 -15.72 13.15 1.89
CA GLU A 92 -17.05 13.67 1.62
C GLU A 92 -17.16 15.17 1.96
N GLU A 93 -16.54 15.62 3.04
CA GLU A 93 -16.51 17.03 3.43
C GLU A 93 -15.73 17.88 2.41
N LEU A 94 -14.56 17.44 1.96
CA LEU A 94 -13.81 18.10 0.89
C LEU A 94 -14.63 18.22 -0.39
N ALA A 95 -15.32 17.14 -0.77
CA ALA A 95 -16.20 17.14 -1.95
C ALA A 95 -17.41 18.10 -1.81
N LYS A 96 -18.04 18.18 -0.61
CA LYS A 96 -19.12 19.14 -0.31
C LYS A 96 -18.68 20.59 -0.42
N ARG A 97 -17.38 20.87 -0.15
CA ARG A 97 -16.77 22.19 -0.34
C ARG A 97 -16.44 22.50 -1.81
N GLY A 98 -16.81 21.62 -2.72
CA GLY A 98 -16.61 21.80 -4.17
C GLY A 98 -15.22 21.43 -4.66
N LEU A 99 -14.37 20.82 -3.83
CA LEU A 99 -13.05 20.36 -4.23
C LEU A 99 -13.13 19.08 -5.06
N ARG A 100 -12.30 18.99 -6.10
CA ARG A 100 -12.18 17.77 -6.91
C ARG A 100 -11.31 16.76 -6.18
N VAL A 101 -11.95 15.71 -5.63
CA VAL A 101 -11.26 14.63 -4.89
C VAL A 101 -11.18 13.39 -5.78
N TYR A 102 -9.98 12.98 -6.14
CA TYR A 102 -9.68 11.73 -6.84
C TYR A 102 -9.31 10.67 -5.80
N ILE A 103 -10.02 9.54 -5.77
CA ILE A 103 -9.80 8.46 -4.81
C ILE A 103 -9.19 7.26 -5.54
N ALA A 104 -7.93 6.94 -5.18
CA ALA A 104 -7.26 5.73 -5.59
C ALA A 104 -7.57 4.56 -4.64
N PHE A 105 -7.53 3.33 -5.18
CA PHE A 105 -7.66 2.10 -4.38
C PHE A 105 -6.94 0.92 -5.06
N PRO A 106 -5.66 1.01 -5.35
CA PRO A 106 -4.93 -0.08 -5.96
C PRO A 106 -4.74 -1.23 -4.97
N LYS A 107 -5.21 -2.42 -5.34
CA LYS A 107 -5.03 -3.66 -4.57
C LYS A 107 -4.01 -4.59 -5.21
N ARG A 108 -3.44 -4.21 -6.36
CA ARG A 108 -2.48 -4.99 -7.14
C ARG A 108 -1.38 -4.07 -7.63
N VAL A 109 -0.18 -4.61 -7.79
CA VAL A 109 0.97 -3.85 -8.30
C VAL A 109 0.66 -3.30 -9.70
N ALA A 110 0.05 -4.10 -10.56
CA ALA A 110 -0.40 -3.67 -11.88
C ALA A 110 -1.37 -2.48 -11.82
N ALA A 111 -2.31 -2.48 -10.85
CA ALA A 111 -3.24 -1.37 -10.64
C ALA A 111 -2.52 -0.10 -10.15
N GLY A 112 -1.50 -0.24 -9.28
CA GLY A 112 -0.66 0.87 -8.85
C GLY A 112 0.13 1.51 -9.99
N LEU A 113 0.68 0.71 -10.89
CA LEU A 113 1.35 1.20 -12.10
C LEU A 113 0.36 1.86 -13.09
N ALA A 114 -0.84 1.28 -13.26
CA ALA A 114 -1.90 1.89 -14.05
C ALA A 114 -2.36 3.24 -13.46
N HIS A 115 -2.38 3.37 -12.13
CA HIS A 115 -2.65 4.63 -11.44
C HIS A 115 -1.57 5.68 -11.75
N LEU A 116 -0.28 5.31 -11.70
CA LEU A 116 0.83 6.21 -12.09
C LEU A 116 0.66 6.72 -13.53
N ALA A 117 0.34 5.82 -14.47
CA ALA A 117 0.07 6.18 -15.87
C ALA A 117 -1.20 7.06 -16.00
N LYS A 118 -2.22 6.83 -15.17
CA LYS A 118 -3.44 7.64 -15.12
C LYS A 118 -3.13 9.06 -14.62
N LEU A 119 -2.29 9.21 -13.58
CA LEU A 119 -1.80 10.51 -13.12
C LEU A 119 -1.04 11.25 -14.23
N ALA A 120 -0.13 10.59 -14.94
CA ALA A 120 0.58 11.20 -16.07
C ALA A 120 -0.39 11.77 -17.12
N ARG A 121 -1.51 11.10 -17.39
CA ARG A 121 -2.58 11.60 -18.29
C ARG A 121 -3.31 12.80 -17.68
N ILE A 122 -3.66 12.76 -16.39
CA ILE A 122 -4.35 13.85 -15.68
C ILE A 122 -3.50 15.12 -15.73
N PHE A 123 -2.20 14.99 -15.49
CA PHE A 123 -1.24 16.10 -15.53
C PHE A 123 -0.82 16.53 -16.95
N GLY A 124 -1.25 15.79 -17.97
CA GLY A 124 -0.94 16.14 -19.37
C GLY A 124 0.49 15.84 -19.80
N VAL A 125 1.25 15.05 -19.02
CA VAL A 125 2.68 14.73 -19.26
C VAL A 125 2.91 13.32 -19.79
N ALA A 126 1.86 12.58 -20.11
CA ALA A 126 1.97 11.18 -20.57
C ALA A 126 2.73 11.01 -21.89
N ALA A 127 2.91 12.07 -22.68
CA ALA A 127 3.69 12.07 -23.92
C ALA A 127 5.19 12.28 -23.69
N ASP A 128 5.60 12.81 -22.51
CA ASP A 128 6.98 13.13 -22.19
C ASP A 128 7.84 11.87 -22.11
N SER A 129 9.02 11.90 -22.72
CA SER A 129 9.89 10.71 -22.79
C SER A 129 10.34 10.21 -21.41
N ALA A 130 10.69 11.11 -20.51
CA ALA A 130 11.07 10.76 -19.13
C ALA A 130 9.91 10.09 -18.36
N VAL A 131 8.67 10.56 -18.55
CA VAL A 131 7.49 9.97 -17.91
C VAL A 131 7.18 8.60 -18.49
N LYS A 132 7.28 8.44 -19.82
CA LYS A 132 7.13 7.12 -20.48
C LYS A 132 8.15 6.14 -19.93
N GLU A 133 9.43 6.54 -19.82
CA GLU A 133 10.48 5.67 -19.28
C GLU A 133 10.16 5.19 -17.84
N VAL A 134 9.70 6.08 -16.97
CA VAL A 134 9.30 5.69 -15.59
C VAL A 134 8.18 4.67 -15.60
N VAL A 135 7.15 4.87 -16.42
CA VAL A 135 6.00 3.95 -16.53
C VAL A 135 6.43 2.62 -17.17
N GLU A 136 7.20 2.65 -18.24
CA GLU A 136 7.70 1.45 -18.94
C GLU A 136 8.58 0.60 -18.03
N ARG A 137 9.53 1.21 -17.31
CA ARG A 137 10.35 0.51 -16.30
C ARG A 137 9.48 -0.20 -15.25
N GLY A 138 8.38 0.43 -14.81
CA GLY A 138 7.43 -0.19 -13.88
C GLY A 138 6.81 -1.46 -14.46
N TYR A 139 6.31 -1.40 -15.68
CA TYR A 139 5.72 -2.56 -16.35
C TYR A 139 6.75 -3.63 -16.71
N ASP A 140 8.00 -3.24 -17.05
CA ASP A 140 9.09 -4.19 -17.28
C ASP A 140 9.45 -4.95 -16.01
N ALA A 141 9.56 -4.25 -14.88
CA ALA A 141 9.80 -4.86 -13.57
C ALA A 141 8.67 -5.83 -13.18
N LEU A 142 7.41 -5.44 -13.41
CA LEU A 142 6.24 -6.28 -13.18
C LEU A 142 6.33 -7.58 -14.01
N ARG A 143 6.50 -7.47 -15.34
CA ARG A 143 6.59 -8.63 -16.24
C ARG A 143 7.74 -9.57 -15.88
N ALA A 144 8.91 -9.02 -15.55
CA ALA A 144 10.06 -9.81 -15.13
C ALA A 144 9.80 -10.55 -13.81
N ALA A 145 9.08 -9.91 -12.86
CA ALA A 145 8.71 -10.54 -11.60
C ALA A 145 7.67 -11.65 -11.81
N GLU A 146 6.65 -11.42 -12.62
CA GLU A 146 5.62 -12.42 -12.98
C GLU A 146 6.26 -13.66 -13.62
N ALA A 147 7.16 -13.47 -14.59
CA ALA A 147 7.88 -14.56 -15.24
C ALA A 147 8.73 -15.38 -14.24
N SER A 148 9.44 -14.69 -13.36
CA SER A 148 10.27 -15.35 -12.33
C SER A 148 9.42 -16.10 -11.30
N ARG A 149 8.29 -15.52 -10.86
CA ARG A 149 7.35 -16.17 -9.94
C ARG A 149 6.78 -17.45 -10.52
N ALA A 150 6.41 -17.45 -11.80
CA ALA A 150 5.88 -18.62 -12.49
C ALA A 150 6.88 -19.79 -12.58
N ALA A 151 8.19 -19.50 -12.53
CA ALA A 151 9.27 -20.47 -12.65
C ALA A 151 9.77 -21.04 -11.30
N ALA A 152 9.34 -20.48 -10.15
CA ALA A 152 9.85 -20.85 -8.84
C ALA A 152 8.74 -21.26 -7.87
N LYS A 153 9.06 -22.17 -6.93
CA LYS A 153 8.18 -22.48 -5.82
C LYS A 153 8.09 -21.28 -4.88
N PRO A 154 6.91 -20.76 -4.59
CA PRO A 154 6.78 -19.61 -3.69
C PRO A 154 7.13 -20.00 -2.24
N LEU A 155 7.77 -19.05 -1.54
CA LEU A 155 8.11 -19.19 -0.14
C LEU A 155 6.90 -18.82 0.73
N ARG A 156 6.44 -19.73 1.58
CA ARG A 156 5.31 -19.51 2.49
C ARG A 156 5.63 -18.41 3.48
N THR A 157 4.95 -17.27 3.39
CA THR A 157 5.34 -16.04 4.08
C THR A 157 4.23 -15.53 4.98
N PHE A 158 4.59 -15.12 6.19
CA PHE A 158 3.75 -14.35 7.11
C PHE A 158 4.21 -12.89 7.12
N CYS A 159 3.26 -11.97 6.97
CA CYS A 159 3.53 -10.53 7.06
C CYS A 159 2.57 -9.91 8.09
N PRO A 160 2.99 -9.76 9.35
CA PRO A 160 2.23 -8.98 10.32
C PRO A 160 2.32 -7.49 9.99
N ILE A 161 1.26 -6.74 10.33
CA ILE A 161 1.19 -5.28 10.14
C ILE A 161 0.96 -4.52 11.45
N TRP A 162 0.70 -5.23 12.53
CA TRP A 162 0.49 -4.68 13.87
C TRP A 162 0.76 -5.75 14.94
N MET A 163 1.34 -5.35 16.08
CA MET A 163 1.78 -6.31 17.09
C MET A 163 0.74 -6.54 18.20
N ASN A 164 0.07 -5.51 18.66
CA ASN A 164 -0.89 -5.65 19.74
C ASN A 164 -2.21 -4.90 19.48
N PRO A 165 -3.28 -5.59 19.07
CA PRO A 165 -3.36 -7.04 18.81
C PRO A 165 -2.61 -7.44 17.54
N LEU A 166 -2.10 -8.68 17.48
CA LEU A 166 -1.43 -9.18 16.29
C LEU A 166 -2.38 -9.19 15.10
N MET A 167 -2.00 -8.47 14.04
CA MET A 167 -2.80 -8.34 12.82
C MET A 167 -1.95 -8.65 11.58
N THR A 168 -2.62 -9.15 10.55
CA THR A 168 -2.00 -9.45 9.25
C THR A 168 -2.91 -9.01 8.09
N ILE A 169 -2.58 -9.44 6.89
CA ILE A 169 -3.21 -9.06 5.63
C ILE A 169 -3.88 -10.25 4.95
N HIS A 170 -5.06 -10.01 4.38
CA HIS A 170 -5.75 -10.92 3.47
C HIS A 170 -5.16 -10.80 2.05
N GLY A 171 -5.40 -11.79 1.19
CA GLY A 171 -4.96 -11.82 -0.21
C GLY A 171 -5.47 -10.67 -1.09
N ASP A 172 -6.57 -9.99 -0.71
CA ASP A 172 -7.12 -8.85 -1.45
C ASP A 172 -6.55 -7.51 -0.98
N THR A 173 -5.23 -7.44 -0.77
CA THR A 173 -4.49 -6.23 -0.40
C THR A 173 -3.32 -6.02 -1.33
N PHE A 174 -2.89 -4.76 -1.50
CA PHE A 174 -1.70 -4.41 -2.28
C PHE A 174 -0.44 -5.09 -1.72
N VAL A 175 -0.29 -5.11 -0.39
CA VAL A 175 0.85 -5.76 0.29
C VAL A 175 0.93 -7.25 -0.05
N SER A 176 -0.21 -7.96 -0.03
CA SER A 176 -0.23 -9.39 -0.36
C SER A 176 0.14 -9.64 -1.82
N ASP A 177 -0.33 -8.80 -2.74
CA ASP A 177 0.00 -8.90 -4.17
C ASP A 177 1.48 -8.62 -4.44
N MET A 178 2.05 -7.58 -3.79
CA MET A 178 3.47 -7.24 -3.91
C MET A 178 4.37 -8.38 -3.41
N LEU A 179 4.05 -8.95 -2.25
CA LEU A 179 4.79 -10.09 -1.71
C LEU A 179 4.70 -11.30 -2.61
N ASP A 180 3.49 -11.66 -3.07
CA ASP A 180 3.26 -12.81 -3.96
C ASP A 180 3.98 -12.64 -5.30
N LEU A 181 3.96 -11.44 -5.89
CA LEU A 181 4.72 -11.09 -7.09
C LEU A 181 6.23 -11.32 -6.90
N CYS A 182 6.74 -11.07 -5.70
CA CYS A 182 8.16 -11.26 -5.35
C CYS A 182 8.50 -12.70 -4.92
N GLY A 183 7.55 -13.64 -4.99
CA GLY A 183 7.75 -15.05 -4.63
C GLY A 183 7.46 -15.38 -3.16
N ALA A 184 6.88 -14.45 -2.39
CA ALA A 184 6.53 -14.58 -0.98
C ALA A 184 5.02 -14.83 -0.83
N GLN A 185 4.58 -16.09 -0.87
CA GLN A 185 3.17 -16.46 -0.77
C GLN A 185 2.60 -16.18 0.62
N ASN A 186 1.62 -15.28 0.70
CA ASN A 186 0.95 -14.95 1.95
C ASN A 186 0.18 -16.17 2.51
N VAL A 187 0.60 -16.69 3.67
CA VAL A 187 -0.06 -17.84 4.31
C VAL A 187 -1.43 -17.50 4.91
N PHE A 188 -1.79 -16.21 4.97
CA PHE A 188 -3.09 -15.71 5.42
C PHE A 188 -3.95 -15.14 4.28
N SER A 189 -3.64 -15.47 3.02
CA SER A 189 -4.35 -14.94 1.86
C SER A 189 -5.85 -15.26 1.84
N ASP A 190 -6.27 -16.34 2.48
CA ASP A 190 -7.65 -16.81 2.64
C ASP A 190 -8.34 -16.27 3.90
N ARG A 191 -7.60 -15.63 4.81
CA ARG A 191 -8.06 -15.28 6.15
C ARG A 191 -8.72 -13.91 6.19
N MET A 192 -10.05 -13.89 6.17
CA MET A 192 -10.84 -12.67 6.37
C MET A 192 -10.97 -12.30 7.84
N ARG A 193 -11.02 -11.01 8.13
CA ARG A 193 -11.39 -10.48 9.44
C ARG A 193 -12.83 -10.83 9.78
N ARG A 194 -13.06 -11.25 11.03
CA ARG A 194 -14.39 -11.58 11.55
C ARG A 194 -14.91 -10.47 12.44
N TYR A 195 -16.23 -10.35 12.51
CA TYR A 195 -16.90 -9.38 13.36
C TYR A 195 -17.90 -10.10 14.31
N PRO A 196 -18.13 -9.59 15.55
CA PRO A 196 -17.40 -8.47 16.18
C PRO A 196 -15.90 -8.80 16.32
N LEU A 197 -15.07 -7.80 16.66
CA LEU A 197 -13.61 -7.96 16.69
C LEU A 197 -13.11 -9.09 17.60
N ALA A 198 -13.88 -9.45 18.64
CA ALA A 198 -13.59 -10.59 19.53
C ALA A 198 -13.71 -11.95 18.80
N ALA A 199 -14.54 -12.01 17.76
CA ALA A 199 -14.71 -13.23 16.95
C ALA A 199 -13.49 -13.56 16.09
N ASP A 200 -12.70 -12.54 15.77
CA ASP A 200 -11.48 -12.68 14.97
C ASP A 200 -10.45 -13.59 15.66
N ILE A 201 -10.40 -13.53 16.98
CA ILE A 201 -9.51 -14.35 17.84
C ILE A 201 -10.26 -15.43 18.61
N GLY A 202 -11.45 -15.85 18.14
CA GLY A 202 -12.22 -16.95 18.72
C GLY A 202 -12.89 -16.68 20.06
N ARG A 203 -12.97 -15.40 20.50
CA ARG A 203 -13.60 -15.02 21.80
C ARG A 203 -15.08 -14.66 21.67
N ALA A 204 -15.68 -14.74 20.48
CA ALA A 204 -17.09 -14.53 20.22
C ALA A 204 -17.53 -15.29 18.96
N VAL A 205 -18.84 -15.50 18.80
CA VAL A 205 -19.41 -16.04 17.58
C VAL A 205 -19.31 -14.97 16.47
N ALA A 206 -18.83 -15.40 15.30
CA ALA A 206 -18.74 -14.51 14.14
C ALA A 206 -20.12 -14.16 13.58
N LEU A 207 -20.28 -12.92 13.14
CA LEU A 207 -21.45 -12.54 12.35
C LEU A 207 -21.45 -13.30 11.02
N PRO A 208 -22.61 -13.71 10.52
CA PRO A 208 -22.71 -14.28 9.19
C PRO A 208 -22.39 -13.21 8.12
N PRO A 209 -21.89 -13.61 6.93
CA PRO A 209 -21.37 -12.67 5.90
C PRO A 209 -22.33 -11.54 5.56
N GLU A 210 -23.63 -11.82 5.45
CA GLU A 210 -24.68 -10.85 5.12
C GLU A 210 -24.87 -9.75 6.18
N ARG A 211 -24.41 -9.97 7.42
CA ARG A 211 -24.45 -8.99 8.52
C ARG A 211 -23.14 -8.25 8.73
N VAL A 212 -22.09 -8.62 8.00
CA VAL A 212 -20.82 -7.89 8.03
C VAL A 212 -20.96 -6.53 7.33
N GLY A 213 -21.76 -6.46 6.23
CA GLY A 213 -21.97 -5.25 5.44
C GLY A 213 -20.65 -4.76 4.81
N ASP A 214 -20.50 -3.43 4.69
CA ASP A 214 -19.34 -2.78 4.04
C ASP A 214 -18.07 -2.70 4.92
N ARG A 215 -18.01 -3.47 6.02
CA ARG A 215 -16.82 -3.46 6.89
C ARG A 215 -15.63 -4.08 6.19
N ASP A 216 -14.45 -3.48 6.41
CA ASP A 216 -13.22 -4.02 5.85
C ASP A 216 -12.82 -5.33 6.53
N VAL A 217 -12.74 -6.41 5.74
CA VAL A 217 -12.41 -7.76 6.18
C VAL A 217 -10.96 -8.16 5.86
N ARG A 218 -10.16 -7.26 5.28
CA ARG A 218 -8.84 -7.57 4.72
C ARG A 218 -7.70 -7.56 5.74
N TYR A 219 -7.94 -7.07 6.94
CA TYR A 219 -6.92 -6.93 7.99
C TYR A 219 -7.33 -7.71 9.24
N PRO A 220 -7.23 -9.06 9.22
CA PRO A 220 -7.64 -9.91 10.34
C PRO A 220 -6.69 -9.78 11.53
N ARG A 221 -7.26 -9.95 12.72
CA ARG A 221 -6.51 -10.27 13.93
C ARG A 221 -6.26 -11.77 13.94
N VAL A 222 -5.06 -12.15 14.34
CA VAL A 222 -4.66 -13.57 14.38
C VAL A 222 -3.99 -13.89 15.72
N THR A 223 -3.93 -15.16 16.06
CA THR A 223 -3.20 -15.63 17.24
C THR A 223 -1.85 -16.22 16.83
N THR A 224 -0.93 -16.31 17.77
CA THR A 224 0.36 -16.99 17.57
C THR A 224 0.18 -18.44 17.18
N ASP A 225 -0.81 -19.13 17.79
CA ASP A 225 -1.13 -20.52 17.46
C ASP A 225 -1.59 -20.66 16.00
N GLU A 226 -2.37 -19.69 15.49
CA GLU A 226 -2.76 -19.67 14.07
C GLU A 226 -1.54 -19.45 13.15
N VAL A 227 -0.58 -18.63 13.56
CA VAL A 227 0.69 -18.45 12.82
C VAL A 227 1.49 -19.75 12.80
N VAL A 228 1.65 -20.40 13.96
CA VAL A 228 2.37 -21.68 14.07
C VAL A 228 1.71 -22.75 13.21
N LEU A 229 0.38 -22.88 13.27
CA LEU A 229 -0.39 -23.83 12.46
C LEU A 229 -0.20 -23.61 10.95
N ARG A 230 -0.11 -22.34 10.51
CA ARG A 230 0.12 -21.99 9.10
C ARG A 230 1.56 -22.17 8.64
N ALA A 231 2.47 -22.44 9.56
CA ALA A 231 3.85 -22.84 9.30
C ALA A 231 4.57 -21.97 8.23
N PRO A 232 4.73 -20.65 8.43
CA PRO A 232 5.47 -19.81 7.49
C PRO A 232 6.95 -20.19 7.46
N GLU A 233 7.54 -20.11 6.26
CA GLU A 233 8.97 -20.34 5.99
C GLU A 233 9.78 -19.03 6.03
N LEU A 234 9.08 -17.88 5.91
CA LEU A 234 9.61 -16.54 6.02
C LEU A 234 8.63 -15.66 6.80
N ILE A 235 9.14 -14.79 7.66
CA ILE A 235 8.36 -13.72 8.30
C ILE A 235 8.94 -12.38 7.88
N VAL A 236 8.11 -11.52 7.27
CA VAL A 236 8.50 -10.19 6.79
C VAL A 236 7.87 -9.13 7.69
N LEU A 237 8.70 -8.30 8.31
CA LEU A 237 8.32 -7.27 9.27
C LEU A 237 8.51 -5.88 8.62
N PRO A 238 7.48 -5.27 8.05
CA PRO A 238 7.58 -3.90 7.52
C PRO A 238 7.67 -2.89 8.66
N ASP A 239 8.38 -1.77 8.45
CA ASP A 239 8.52 -0.71 9.45
C ASP A 239 7.31 0.24 9.52
N GLU A 240 6.30 0.04 8.69
CA GLU A 240 4.99 0.72 8.72
C GLU A 240 3.85 -0.26 8.34
N PRO A 241 2.62 -0.07 8.82
CA PRO A 241 2.14 0.98 9.73
C PRO A 241 2.60 0.81 11.19
N TYR A 242 3.17 -0.34 11.57
CA TYR A 242 3.77 -0.61 12.88
C TYR A 242 5.28 -0.79 12.73
N ALA A 243 6.04 0.02 13.49
CA ALA A 243 7.51 -0.05 13.48
C ALA A 243 7.98 -1.22 14.36
N PHE A 244 8.10 -2.42 13.79
CA PHE A 244 8.60 -3.60 14.50
C PHE A 244 10.01 -3.37 15.05
N GLN A 245 10.19 -3.64 16.34
CA GLN A 245 11.44 -3.45 17.08
C GLN A 245 12.24 -4.75 17.17
N ASP A 246 13.44 -4.69 17.77
CA ASP A 246 14.30 -5.88 17.93
C ASP A 246 13.65 -6.97 18.78
N ASP A 247 12.90 -6.58 19.81
CA ASP A 247 12.15 -7.51 20.66
C ASP A 247 11.05 -8.25 19.86
N ASP A 248 10.42 -7.58 18.89
CA ASP A 248 9.44 -8.22 18.01
C ASP A 248 10.12 -9.26 17.08
N VAL A 249 11.32 -8.95 16.59
CA VAL A 249 12.13 -9.91 15.80
C VAL A 249 12.45 -11.15 16.61
N VAL A 250 12.88 -10.97 17.88
CA VAL A 250 13.14 -12.09 18.80
C VAL A 250 11.86 -12.88 19.04
N PHE A 251 10.75 -12.21 19.33
CA PHE A 251 9.44 -12.84 19.51
C PHE A 251 9.09 -13.77 18.35
N PHE A 252 9.21 -13.29 17.10
CA PHE A 252 8.86 -14.10 15.92
C PHE A 252 9.87 -15.22 15.65
N ARG A 253 11.14 -15.06 16.03
CA ARG A 253 12.17 -16.13 15.96
C ARG A 253 11.90 -17.24 16.94
N ASP A 254 11.34 -16.96 18.09
CA ASP A 254 11.03 -17.93 19.15
C ASP A 254 9.74 -18.72 18.87
N LEU A 255 8.94 -18.32 17.86
CA LEU A 255 7.78 -19.10 17.46
C LEU A 255 8.20 -20.43 16.81
N ASP A 256 7.51 -21.52 17.17
CA ASP A 256 7.74 -22.86 16.59
C ASP A 256 7.22 -22.93 15.14
N THR A 257 7.86 -22.18 14.26
CA THR A 257 7.58 -22.15 12.82
C THR A 257 8.84 -22.52 12.03
N PRO A 258 8.71 -22.96 10.76
CA PRO A 258 9.89 -23.12 9.90
C PRO A 258 10.73 -21.85 9.78
N ALA A 259 10.12 -20.67 9.75
CA ALA A 259 10.81 -19.38 9.73
C ALA A 259 11.60 -19.15 11.03
N GLY A 260 10.98 -19.36 12.19
CA GLY A 260 11.64 -19.19 13.49
C GLY A 260 12.86 -20.12 13.63
N ARG A 261 12.67 -21.42 13.38
CA ARG A 261 13.77 -22.41 13.44
C ARG A 261 14.95 -22.13 12.52
N ARG A 262 14.73 -21.42 11.38
CA ARG A 262 15.79 -21.05 10.42
C ARG A 262 16.28 -19.62 10.62
N GLY A 263 15.71 -18.86 11.53
CA GLY A 263 16.01 -17.44 11.71
C GLY A 263 15.56 -16.57 10.52
N ALA A 264 14.62 -17.05 9.70
CA ALA A 264 14.12 -16.35 8.52
C ALA A 264 13.04 -15.32 8.91
N VAL A 265 13.44 -14.35 9.73
CA VAL A 265 12.63 -13.21 10.17
C VAL A 265 13.35 -11.94 9.73
N GLU A 266 12.79 -11.25 8.76
CA GLU A 266 13.43 -10.13 8.06
C GLU A 266 12.65 -8.85 8.23
N ARG A 267 13.34 -7.75 8.57
CA ARG A 267 12.77 -6.41 8.46
C ARG A 267 12.85 -5.91 7.03
N THR A 268 11.86 -5.13 6.63
CA THR A 268 11.85 -4.44 5.33
C THR A 268 11.27 -3.06 5.47
N SER A 269 11.55 -2.18 4.50
CA SER A 269 10.85 -0.91 4.43
C SER A 269 9.37 -1.16 4.15
N GLY A 270 8.50 -0.61 4.99
CA GLY A 270 7.06 -0.63 4.78
C GLY A 270 6.68 0.03 3.46
N LYS A 271 7.42 1.06 3.04
CA LYS A 271 7.24 1.72 1.74
C LYS A 271 7.38 0.76 0.56
N ASP A 272 8.23 -0.28 0.68
CA ASP A 272 8.41 -1.28 -0.37
C ASP A 272 7.21 -2.22 -0.50
N VAL A 273 6.44 -2.40 0.56
CA VAL A 273 5.26 -3.29 0.54
C VAL A 273 3.94 -2.53 0.45
N THR A 274 3.88 -1.24 0.78
CA THR A 274 2.63 -0.45 0.86
C THR A 274 2.51 0.64 -0.20
N TRP A 275 3.62 1.24 -0.67
CA TRP A 275 3.55 2.37 -1.61
C TRP A 275 3.45 1.89 -3.05
N TYR A 276 2.35 2.25 -3.70
CA TYR A 276 2.07 1.88 -5.08
C TYR A 276 2.62 2.89 -6.10
N GLY A 277 2.70 2.47 -7.35
CA GLY A 277 3.13 3.31 -8.46
C GLY A 277 4.65 3.38 -8.61
N ALA A 278 5.24 4.55 -8.57
CA ALA A 278 6.67 4.78 -8.84
C ALA A 278 7.59 3.99 -7.91
N ARG A 279 7.22 3.82 -6.61
CA ARG A 279 7.99 3.04 -5.66
C ARG A 279 8.08 1.56 -6.01
N SER A 280 7.04 1.01 -6.65
CA SER A 280 6.97 -0.42 -6.97
C SER A 280 8.15 -0.93 -7.81
N VAL A 281 8.79 -0.07 -8.61
CA VAL A 281 9.94 -0.45 -9.45
C VAL A 281 11.10 -0.95 -8.60
N ASP A 282 11.53 -0.12 -7.65
CA ASP A 282 12.65 -0.45 -6.76
C ASP A 282 12.24 -1.50 -5.71
N ALA A 283 11.00 -1.41 -5.22
CA ALA A 283 10.43 -2.32 -4.24
C ALA A 283 10.43 -3.78 -4.71
N ILE A 284 10.05 -4.04 -5.97
CA ILE A 284 10.10 -5.38 -6.56
C ILE A 284 11.53 -5.94 -6.50
N ALA A 285 12.53 -5.15 -6.85
CA ALA A 285 13.93 -5.60 -6.82
C ALA A 285 14.40 -5.90 -5.40
N CYS A 286 14.11 -5.01 -4.43
CA CYS A 286 14.47 -5.17 -3.02
C CYS A 286 13.82 -6.41 -2.40
N LEU A 287 12.50 -6.58 -2.59
CA LEU A 287 11.75 -7.71 -2.02
C LEU A 287 12.13 -9.03 -2.65
N ARG A 288 12.39 -9.08 -3.97
CA ARG A 288 12.89 -10.30 -4.63
C ARG A 288 14.27 -10.69 -4.11
N ALA A 289 15.15 -9.74 -3.88
CA ALA A 289 16.46 -10.01 -3.26
C ALA A 289 16.30 -10.52 -1.82
N LEU A 290 15.37 -9.97 -1.04
CA LEU A 290 15.05 -10.43 0.31
C LEU A 290 14.56 -11.88 0.29
N VAL A 291 13.54 -12.17 -0.51
CA VAL A 291 12.94 -13.51 -0.62
C VAL A 291 13.96 -14.52 -1.13
N GLY A 292 14.80 -14.14 -2.11
CA GLY A 292 15.84 -14.99 -2.70
C GLY A 292 16.88 -15.47 -1.70
N ARG A 293 17.17 -14.70 -0.63
CA ARG A 293 18.11 -15.15 0.43
C ARG A 293 17.59 -16.37 1.22
N HIS A 294 16.27 -16.57 1.22
CA HIS A 294 15.61 -17.65 1.98
C HIS A 294 15.03 -18.75 1.09
N ALA A 295 14.95 -18.54 -0.23
CA ALA A 295 14.63 -19.60 -1.18
C ALA A 295 15.74 -20.64 -1.18
N GLY A 296 15.40 -21.91 -1.01
CA GLY A 296 16.35 -23.01 -1.14
C GLY A 296 16.97 -23.04 -2.54
N PRO A 297 18.10 -23.74 -2.73
CA PRO A 297 18.67 -23.89 -4.07
C PRO A 297 17.61 -24.45 -5.00
N SER A 298 17.46 -23.83 -6.16
CA SER A 298 16.58 -24.32 -7.24
C SER A 298 17.06 -25.71 -7.62
N SER A 299 16.23 -26.74 -7.36
CA SER A 299 16.51 -28.13 -7.72
C SER A 299 16.40 -28.32 -9.24
#